data_37ab793c58f364862a6acce42eaf74b8
#
_entry.id   37ab793c58f364862a6acce42eaf74b8
#
_cell.length_a   1.000
_cell.length_b   1.000
_cell.length_c   1.000
_cell.angle_alpha   90.00
_cell.angle_beta   90.00
_cell.angle_gamma   90.00
#
_symmetry.space_group_name_H-M   'P 1'
#
loop_
_entity.id
_entity.type
_entity.pdbx_description
1 polymer ?
#
loop_
_entity_poly.entity_id
_entity_poly.type
_entity_poly.pdbx_seq_one_letter_code
_entity_poly.pdbx_strand_id
1 'polypeptide(L)'
;MSYELKICLEPVGFVKTDAVGHEVRDKKVISQIVFREELTEALEGIEEFSHLFILFWLNEISDQGRKTMKVHPRGRSDMPLLGIFATRTPHRPNPIGLTRVKLLNVEGNIITVQGLDAFDGTPVLDMKPFDRWDTAEDFKVPEWWLKLDTERTNKKE
;
A
#
# COMPACT_ATOMS: atom_id res chain seq x y z
N MET A 1 22.64 -8.00 -20.20
CA MET A 1 22.42 -6.56 -20.36
C MET A 1 22.35 -5.94 -18.96
N SER A 2 23.33 -5.16 -18.57
CA SER A 2 23.28 -4.42 -17.29
C SER A 2 22.65 -3.06 -17.56
N TYR A 3 21.47 -2.81 -16.99
CA TYR A 3 20.89 -1.48 -17.02
C TYR A 3 21.40 -0.72 -15.79
N GLU A 4 22.31 0.20 -16.00
CA GLU A 4 22.78 1.14 -14.95
C GLU A 4 21.84 2.33 -14.80
N LEU A 5 20.53 2.09 -14.86
CA LEU A 5 19.54 3.13 -14.64
C LEU A 5 19.21 3.23 -13.15
N LYS A 6 19.60 4.31 -12.52
CA LYS A 6 19.17 4.67 -11.16
C LYS A 6 17.98 5.61 -11.25
N ILE A 7 16.89 5.24 -10.60
CA ILE A 7 15.68 6.07 -10.50
C ILE A 7 15.72 6.80 -9.15
N CYS A 8 15.56 8.12 -9.18
CA CYS A 8 15.38 8.93 -7.99
C CYS A 8 13.93 9.40 -7.91
N LEU A 9 13.30 9.21 -6.76
CA LEU A 9 11.92 9.63 -6.51
C LEU A 9 11.89 10.61 -5.34
N GLU A 10 10.99 11.57 -5.41
CA GLU A 10 10.70 12.50 -4.32
C GLU A 10 9.31 12.22 -3.78
N PRO A 11 9.10 12.20 -2.45
CA PRO A 11 7.77 12.10 -1.88
C PRO A 11 6.87 13.26 -2.33
N VAL A 12 5.65 12.94 -2.71
CA VAL A 12 4.62 13.95 -3.00
C VAL A 12 3.89 14.41 -1.75
N GLY A 13 3.99 13.63 -0.66
CA GLY A 13 3.38 13.91 0.62
C GLY A 13 3.76 12.85 1.64
N PHE A 14 3.17 12.95 2.83
CA PHE A 14 3.42 12.04 3.95
C PHE A 14 2.12 11.63 4.62
N VAL A 15 2.09 10.39 5.10
CA VAL A 15 0.97 9.86 5.88
C VAL A 15 0.99 10.45 7.29
N LYS A 16 -0.20 10.83 7.75
CA LYS A 16 -0.45 11.22 9.14
C LYS A 16 -1.56 10.34 9.71
N THR A 17 -1.27 9.60 10.75
CA THR A 17 -2.21 8.70 11.42
C THR A 17 -1.86 8.53 12.88
N ASP A 18 -2.90 8.33 13.71
CA ASP A 18 -2.72 7.99 15.12
C ASP A 18 -2.63 6.47 15.36
N ALA A 19 -2.89 5.67 14.32
CA ALA A 19 -2.80 4.22 14.38
C ALA A 19 -1.35 3.75 14.52
N VAL A 20 -1.11 2.79 15.41
CA VAL A 20 0.23 2.28 15.70
C VAL A 20 0.31 0.75 15.49
N GLY A 21 1.48 0.27 15.08
CA GLY A 21 1.76 -1.15 14.92
C GLY A 21 0.74 -1.84 13.99
N HIS A 22 0.14 -2.93 14.46
CA HIS A 22 -0.81 -3.71 13.67
C HIS A 22 -2.15 -3.01 13.39
N GLU A 23 -2.49 -1.95 14.12
CA GLU A 23 -3.72 -1.19 13.94
C GLU A 23 -3.85 -0.61 12.53
N VAL A 24 -2.74 -0.22 11.90
CA VAL A 24 -2.75 0.32 10.54
C VAL A 24 -3.32 -0.65 9.49
N ARG A 25 -3.40 -1.94 9.82
CA ARG A 25 -3.97 -2.97 8.93
C ARG A 25 -5.49 -3.06 9.00
N ASP A 26 -6.10 -2.38 9.98
CA ASP A 26 -7.55 -2.31 10.07
C ASP A 26 -8.08 -1.42 8.92
N LYS A 27 -8.96 -2.00 8.12
CA LYS A 27 -9.58 -1.31 6.98
C LYS A 27 -10.52 -0.16 7.38
N LYS A 28 -10.79 -0.01 8.66
CA LYS A 28 -11.59 1.10 9.21
C LYS A 28 -10.74 2.29 9.65
N VAL A 29 -9.43 2.13 9.76
CA VAL A 29 -8.53 3.20 10.15
C VAL A 29 -8.63 4.36 9.18
N ILE A 30 -8.78 5.56 9.73
CA ILE A 30 -8.78 6.83 9.00
C ILE A 30 -7.41 7.45 9.13
N SER A 31 -6.85 7.84 8.00
CA SER A 31 -5.56 8.51 7.93
C SER A 31 -5.66 9.74 7.05
N GLN A 32 -4.72 10.65 7.19
CA GLN A 32 -4.55 11.77 6.30
C GLN A 32 -3.28 11.58 5.47
N ILE A 33 -3.29 12.11 4.27
CA ILE A 33 -2.08 12.32 3.48
C ILE A 33 -1.92 13.81 3.31
N VAL A 34 -0.82 14.35 3.81
CA VAL A 34 -0.46 15.76 3.68
C VAL A 34 0.47 15.88 2.49
N PHE A 35 -0.04 16.41 1.39
CA PHE A 35 0.75 16.68 0.19
C PHE A 35 1.61 17.92 0.37
N ARG A 36 2.69 18.02 -0.41
CA ARG A 36 3.45 19.25 -0.50
C ARG A 36 2.54 20.38 -1.02
N GLU A 37 2.63 21.58 -0.41
CA GLU A 37 1.72 22.70 -0.72
C GLU A 37 1.72 23.08 -2.19
N GLU A 38 2.87 23.01 -2.85
CA GLU A 38 3.01 23.33 -4.28
C GLU A 38 2.26 22.32 -5.20
N LEU A 39 1.80 21.18 -4.66
CA LEU A 39 1.03 20.18 -5.39
C LEU A 39 -0.49 20.30 -5.17
N THR A 40 -0.97 21.32 -4.47
CA THR A 40 -2.39 21.48 -4.15
C THR A 40 -3.27 21.48 -5.41
N GLU A 41 -2.86 22.17 -6.46
CA GLU A 41 -3.59 22.20 -7.74
C GLU A 41 -3.66 20.80 -8.41
N ALA A 42 -2.68 19.94 -8.15
CA ALA A 42 -2.67 18.58 -8.69
C ALA A 42 -3.73 17.66 -8.07
N LEU A 43 -4.38 18.07 -6.99
CA LEU A 43 -5.46 17.34 -6.34
C LEU A 43 -6.85 17.68 -6.92
N GLU A 44 -6.97 18.67 -7.78
CA GLU A 44 -8.26 19.08 -8.34
C GLU A 44 -8.93 17.92 -9.11
N GLY A 45 -10.18 17.66 -8.79
CA GLY A 45 -11.01 16.64 -9.45
C GLY A 45 -10.97 15.26 -8.79
N ILE A 46 -10.08 15.02 -7.82
CA ILE A 46 -10.03 13.70 -7.15
C ILE A 46 -11.26 13.43 -6.29
N GLU A 47 -11.94 14.47 -5.82
CA GLU A 47 -13.15 14.40 -5.00
C GLU A 47 -14.33 13.72 -5.72
N GLU A 48 -14.29 13.63 -7.04
CA GLU A 48 -15.29 12.91 -7.83
C GLU A 48 -15.11 11.39 -7.81
N PHE A 49 -13.96 10.90 -7.32
CA PHE A 49 -13.68 9.47 -7.18
C PHE A 49 -13.94 9.01 -5.74
N SER A 50 -14.57 7.86 -5.60
CA SER A 50 -14.80 7.24 -4.29
C SER A 50 -13.60 6.53 -3.70
N HIS A 51 -12.71 6.02 -4.57
CA HIS A 51 -11.53 5.25 -4.17
C HIS A 51 -10.30 5.70 -4.95
N LEU A 52 -9.16 5.53 -4.30
CA LEU A 52 -7.85 5.89 -4.83
C LEU A 52 -6.86 4.75 -4.58
N PHE A 53 -5.84 4.64 -5.43
CA PHE A 53 -4.62 3.91 -5.13
C PHE A 53 -3.58 4.85 -4.54
N ILE A 54 -2.98 4.43 -3.43
CA ILE A 54 -1.85 5.11 -2.80
C ILE A 54 -0.61 4.25 -2.97
N LEU A 55 0.42 4.82 -3.57
CA LEU A 55 1.75 4.24 -3.70
C LEU A 55 2.66 4.93 -2.70
N PHE A 56 3.32 4.15 -1.84
CA PHE A 56 4.12 4.70 -0.77
C PHE A 56 5.41 3.92 -0.57
N TRP A 57 6.38 4.55 0.08
CA TRP A 57 7.68 3.94 0.34
C TRP A 57 7.73 3.36 1.75
N LEU A 58 8.04 2.07 1.85
CA LEU A 58 8.17 1.37 3.12
C LEU A 58 9.58 1.67 3.69
N ASN A 59 9.74 2.86 4.24
CA ASN A 59 11.02 3.44 4.63
C ASN A 59 11.70 2.76 5.82
N GLU A 60 10.97 1.90 6.55
CA GLU A 60 11.53 1.13 7.68
C GLU A 60 12.18 -0.18 7.25
N ILE A 61 12.12 -0.56 5.97
CA ILE A 61 12.73 -1.78 5.47
C ILE A 61 14.25 -1.58 5.34
N SER A 62 15.01 -2.41 6.06
CA SER A 62 16.46 -2.38 6.05
C SER A 62 17.07 -2.78 4.69
N ASP A 63 18.33 -2.42 4.46
CA ASP A 63 19.06 -2.84 3.25
C ASP A 63 19.15 -4.37 3.15
N GLN A 64 19.23 -5.07 4.27
CA GLN A 64 19.19 -6.54 4.28
C GLN A 64 17.80 -7.06 3.90
N GLY A 65 16.73 -6.43 4.38
CA GLY A 65 15.35 -6.77 3.99
C GLY A 65 15.10 -6.59 2.49
N ARG A 66 15.72 -5.60 1.88
CA ARG A 66 15.62 -5.35 0.43
C ARG A 66 16.30 -6.41 -0.44
N LYS A 67 17.20 -7.21 0.14
CA LYS A 67 17.89 -8.33 -0.55
C LYS A 67 17.15 -9.66 -0.43
N THR A 68 16.02 -9.69 0.26
CA THR A 68 15.20 -10.89 0.43
C THR A 68 14.68 -11.36 -0.92
N MET A 69 14.86 -12.64 -1.24
CA MET A 69 14.43 -13.25 -2.50
C MET A 69 13.20 -14.12 -2.34
N LYS A 70 13.05 -14.77 -1.20
CA LYS A 70 11.93 -15.69 -0.92
C LYS A 70 11.41 -15.49 0.49
N VAL A 71 10.11 -15.67 0.66
CA VAL A 71 9.43 -15.62 1.95
C VAL A 71 8.32 -16.66 2.03
N HIS A 72 7.97 -17.04 3.25
CA HIS A 72 6.69 -17.69 3.52
C HIS A 72 5.61 -16.60 3.68
N PRO A 73 4.47 -16.68 3.01
CA PRO A 73 3.37 -15.73 3.20
C PRO A 73 3.04 -15.54 4.69
N ARG A 74 2.98 -14.29 5.13
CA ARG A 74 2.79 -13.89 6.54
C ARG A 74 3.80 -14.48 7.53
N GLY A 75 4.99 -14.89 7.07
CA GLY A 75 6.01 -15.52 7.91
C GLY A 75 5.62 -16.91 8.45
N ARG A 76 4.60 -17.54 7.88
CA ARG A 76 4.07 -18.84 8.34
C ARG A 76 4.79 -19.98 7.66
N SER A 77 5.43 -20.85 8.44
CA SER A 77 6.15 -22.02 7.95
C SER A 77 5.27 -23.09 7.31
N ASP A 78 3.94 -23.07 7.58
CA ASP A 78 2.95 -23.94 6.94
C ASP A 78 2.47 -23.43 5.57
N MET A 79 2.96 -22.27 5.15
CA MET A 79 2.77 -21.73 3.81
C MET A 79 3.96 -22.06 2.92
N PRO A 80 3.79 -22.13 1.59
CA PRO A 80 4.90 -22.39 0.68
C PRO A 80 5.96 -21.30 0.74
N LEU A 81 7.22 -21.67 0.47
CA LEU A 81 8.32 -20.71 0.31
C LEU A 81 8.28 -20.17 -1.12
N LEU A 82 8.00 -18.89 -1.28
CA LEU A 82 7.73 -18.25 -2.56
C LEU A 82 8.69 -17.11 -2.85
N GLY A 83 8.92 -16.84 -4.13
CA GLY A 83 9.56 -15.61 -4.57
C GLY A 83 8.78 -14.37 -4.10
N ILE A 84 9.49 -13.33 -3.71
CA ILE A 84 8.89 -12.11 -3.14
C ILE A 84 7.83 -11.48 -4.03
N PHE A 85 7.99 -11.56 -5.36
CA PHE A 85 7.05 -10.97 -6.32
C PHE A 85 5.72 -11.74 -6.43
N ALA A 86 5.68 -12.99 -5.95
CA ALA A 86 4.44 -13.75 -5.80
C ALA A 86 3.71 -13.44 -4.47
N THR A 87 4.19 -12.48 -3.71
CA THR A 87 3.66 -12.08 -2.41
C THR A 87 3.58 -10.56 -2.31
N ARG A 88 2.93 -10.07 -1.25
CA ARG A 88 2.92 -8.64 -0.89
C ARG A 88 3.79 -8.34 0.33
N THR A 89 4.87 -9.12 0.51
CA THR A 89 5.85 -8.82 1.55
C THR A 89 6.44 -7.43 1.37
N PRO A 90 6.69 -6.68 2.44
CA PRO A 90 7.41 -5.40 2.35
C PRO A 90 8.90 -5.56 2.05
N HIS A 91 9.46 -6.77 2.29
CA HIS A 91 10.86 -7.10 2.01
C HIS A 91 11.06 -7.29 0.50
N ARG A 92 11.35 -6.21 -0.19
CA ARG A 92 11.48 -6.14 -1.66
C ARG A 92 12.65 -5.23 -2.05
N PRO A 93 13.26 -5.41 -3.22
CA PRO A 93 14.34 -4.54 -3.71
C PRO A 93 13.95 -3.06 -3.72
N ASN A 94 12.73 -2.76 -4.18
CA ASN A 94 12.09 -1.46 -4.06
C ASN A 94 10.86 -1.62 -3.18
N PRO A 95 10.94 -1.29 -1.88
CA PRO A 95 9.86 -1.53 -0.93
C PRO A 95 8.70 -0.52 -1.12
N ILE A 96 7.99 -0.67 -2.25
CA ILE A 96 6.83 0.14 -2.61
C ILE A 96 5.57 -0.56 -2.11
N GLY A 97 4.78 0.15 -1.31
CA GLY A 97 3.45 -0.24 -0.90
C GLY A 97 2.40 0.24 -1.91
N LEU A 98 1.34 -0.53 -2.04
CA LEU A 98 0.17 -0.21 -2.87
C LEU A 98 -1.09 -0.55 -2.09
N THR A 99 -1.93 0.45 -1.82
CA THR A 99 -3.19 0.23 -1.11
C THR A 99 -4.31 0.99 -1.82
N ARG A 100 -5.43 0.30 -2.06
CA ARG A 100 -6.69 0.94 -2.44
C ARG A 100 -7.38 1.45 -1.18
N VAL A 101 -7.68 2.74 -1.16
CA VAL A 101 -8.32 3.42 -0.03
C VAL A 101 -9.64 4.03 -0.47
N LYS A 102 -10.54 4.25 0.50
CA LYS A 102 -11.74 5.06 0.29
C LYS A 102 -11.38 6.53 0.55
N LEU A 103 -11.71 7.41 -0.38
CA LEU A 103 -11.60 8.85 -0.20
C LEU A 103 -12.75 9.35 0.67
N LEU A 104 -12.46 10.07 1.73
CA LEU A 104 -13.45 10.63 2.65
C LEU A 104 -13.59 12.15 2.51
N ASN A 105 -12.47 12.86 2.33
CA ASN A 105 -12.46 14.32 2.26
C ASN A 105 -11.21 14.85 1.56
N VAL A 106 -11.35 16.01 0.94
CA VAL A 106 -10.25 16.80 0.36
C VAL A 106 -10.34 18.22 0.91
N GLU A 107 -9.29 18.70 1.52
CA GLU A 107 -9.23 20.05 2.10
C GLU A 107 -7.82 20.65 1.88
N GLY A 108 -7.72 21.58 0.94
CA GLY A 108 -6.44 22.14 0.53
C GLY A 108 -5.48 21.05 0.02
N ASN A 109 -4.31 20.95 0.62
CA ASN A 109 -3.30 19.94 0.30
C ASN A 109 -3.40 18.68 1.18
N ILE A 110 -4.52 18.49 1.89
CA ILE A 110 -4.75 17.34 2.78
C ILE A 110 -5.91 16.51 2.25
N ILE A 111 -5.69 15.22 2.08
CA ILE A 111 -6.77 14.26 1.84
C ILE A 111 -6.96 13.35 3.05
N THR A 112 -8.20 13.03 3.34
CA THR A 112 -8.59 12.07 4.38
C THR A 112 -9.08 10.80 3.71
N VAL A 113 -8.47 9.68 4.10
CA VAL A 113 -8.73 8.37 3.49
C VAL A 113 -9.01 7.31 4.55
N GLN A 114 -9.67 6.24 4.15
CA GLN A 114 -9.93 5.09 5.02
C GLN A 114 -9.30 3.83 4.44
N GLY A 115 -8.62 3.07 5.28
CA GLY A 115 -8.06 1.76 4.95
C GLY A 115 -6.64 1.80 4.39
N LEU A 116 -5.90 2.87 4.64
CA LEU A 116 -4.48 2.95 4.28
C LEU A 116 -3.64 2.16 5.28
N ASP A 117 -2.93 1.17 4.76
CA ASP A 117 -2.03 0.29 5.51
C ASP A 117 -0.60 0.85 5.52
N ALA A 118 -0.42 1.97 6.19
CA ALA A 118 0.86 2.67 6.29
C ALA A 118 1.00 3.37 7.65
N PHE A 119 2.23 3.39 8.16
CA PHE A 119 2.57 4.05 9.42
C PHE A 119 2.59 5.58 9.28
N ASP A 120 2.48 6.25 10.43
CA ASP A 120 2.69 7.69 10.51
C ASP A 120 4.07 8.07 9.95
N GLY A 121 4.13 9.16 9.18
CA GLY A 121 5.36 9.63 8.53
C GLY A 121 5.77 8.87 7.27
N THR A 122 5.03 7.85 6.83
CA THR A 122 5.35 7.12 5.60
C THR A 122 5.35 8.04 4.39
N PRO A 123 6.43 8.08 3.58
CA PRO A 123 6.46 8.88 2.36
C PRO A 123 5.51 8.34 1.31
N VAL A 124 4.70 9.21 0.72
CA VAL A 124 3.81 8.89 -0.41
C VAL A 124 4.52 9.25 -1.70
N LEU A 125 4.56 8.31 -2.63
CA LEU A 125 5.25 8.46 -3.92
C LEU A 125 4.32 8.92 -5.04
N ASP A 126 3.08 8.45 -5.02
CA ASP A 126 2.09 8.75 -6.06
C ASP A 126 0.68 8.40 -5.55
N MET A 127 -0.30 8.95 -6.22
CA MET A 127 -1.70 8.66 -6.02
C MET A 127 -2.40 8.61 -7.36
N LYS A 128 -3.26 7.60 -7.55
CA LYS A 128 -4.04 7.44 -8.78
C LYS A 128 -5.50 7.15 -8.45
N PRO A 129 -6.45 7.67 -9.21
CA PRO A 129 -7.84 7.30 -9.04
C PRO A 129 -8.06 5.82 -9.35
N PHE A 130 -8.96 5.20 -8.61
CA PHE A 130 -9.45 3.85 -8.88
C PHE A 130 -10.67 3.95 -9.80
N ASP A 131 -10.69 3.16 -10.85
CA ASP A 131 -11.82 3.11 -11.78
C ASP A 131 -12.20 1.66 -12.18
N ARG A 132 -13.15 1.56 -13.09
CA ARG A 132 -13.69 0.26 -13.55
C ARG A 132 -12.61 -0.63 -14.20
N TRP A 133 -11.60 -0.08 -14.83
CA TRP A 133 -10.54 -0.83 -15.48
C TRP A 133 -9.62 -1.56 -14.50
N ASP A 134 -9.65 -1.16 -13.22
CA ASP A 134 -8.88 -1.80 -12.16
C ASP A 134 -9.58 -3.05 -11.58
N THR A 135 -10.79 -3.36 -12.04
CA THR A 135 -11.52 -4.57 -11.63
C THR A 135 -11.30 -5.70 -12.63
N ALA A 136 -11.11 -6.90 -12.11
CA ALA A 136 -11.06 -8.14 -12.90
C ALA A 136 -12.13 -9.10 -12.40
N GLU A 137 -12.95 -9.63 -13.31
CA GLU A 137 -14.02 -10.58 -12.97
C GLU A 137 -13.52 -12.03 -12.99
N ASP A 138 -12.51 -12.33 -13.82
CA ASP A 138 -11.99 -13.67 -14.10
C ASP A 138 -10.62 -13.94 -13.45
N PHE A 139 -10.30 -13.28 -12.33
CA PHE A 139 -9.05 -13.49 -11.63
C PHE A 139 -9.00 -14.84 -10.90
N LYS A 140 -7.80 -15.37 -10.72
CA LYS A 140 -7.53 -16.54 -9.90
C LYS A 140 -6.44 -16.25 -8.87
N VAL A 141 -6.49 -16.97 -7.78
CA VAL A 141 -5.47 -16.93 -6.72
C VAL A 141 -5.05 -18.37 -6.37
N PRO A 142 -3.85 -18.59 -5.82
CA PRO A 142 -3.39 -19.91 -5.44
C PRO A 142 -4.11 -20.44 -4.18
N GLU A 143 -4.07 -21.77 -3.98
CA GLU A 143 -4.71 -22.42 -2.81
C GLU A 143 -4.24 -21.87 -1.47
N TRP A 144 -2.95 -21.58 -1.33
CA TRP A 144 -2.42 -21.03 -0.08
C TRP A 144 -3.06 -19.68 0.26
N TRP A 145 -3.38 -18.88 -0.76
CA TRP A 145 -4.07 -17.61 -0.58
C TRP A 145 -5.51 -17.81 -0.11
N LEU A 146 -6.22 -18.75 -0.73
CA LEU A 146 -7.60 -19.13 -0.34
C LEU A 146 -7.65 -19.60 1.11
N LYS A 147 -6.68 -20.43 1.53
CA LYS A 147 -6.55 -20.88 2.92
C LYS A 147 -6.42 -19.70 3.89
N LEU A 148 -5.54 -18.74 3.60
CA LEU A 148 -5.35 -17.55 4.43
C LEU A 148 -6.58 -16.65 4.47
N ASP A 149 -7.32 -16.54 3.37
CA ASP A 149 -8.54 -15.76 3.29
C ASP A 149 -9.67 -16.35 4.12
N THR A 150 -9.88 -17.67 4.02
CA THR A 150 -10.85 -18.40 4.83
C THR A 150 -10.56 -18.23 6.33
N GLU A 151 -9.31 -18.38 6.75
CA GLU A 151 -8.93 -18.19 8.16
C GLU A 151 -9.17 -16.75 8.65
N ARG A 152 -9.00 -15.75 7.76
CA ARG A 152 -9.26 -14.33 8.07
C ARG A 152 -10.77 -14.08 8.27
N THR A 153 -11.60 -14.68 7.43
CA THR A 153 -13.04 -14.53 7.48
C THR A 153 -13.61 -15.14 8.77
N ASN A 154 -13.16 -16.35 9.12
CA ASN A 154 -13.61 -17.05 10.34
C ASN A 154 -13.19 -16.36 11.65
N LYS A 155 -12.16 -15.51 11.64
CA LYS A 155 -11.75 -14.73 12.83
C LYS A 155 -12.55 -13.43 13.03
N LYS A 156 -13.41 -13.08 12.09
CA LYS A 156 -14.27 -11.87 12.17
C LYS A 156 -15.68 -12.19 12.66
N GLU A 157 -16.03 -13.46 12.80
CA GLU A 157 -17.23 -13.96 13.48
C GLU A 157 -16.93 -14.24 14.96
#